data_c9a3436e65d19b42527829ea12b21b64
#
_entry.id   c9a3436e65d19b42527829ea12b21b64
#
_cell.length_a   1.000
_cell.length_b   1.000
_cell.length_c   1.000
_cell.angle_alpha   90.00
_cell.angle_beta   90.00
_cell.angle_gamma   90.00
#
_symmetry.space_group_name_H-M   'P 1'
#
loop_
_entity.id
_entity.type
_entity.pdbx_description
1 polymer ?
#
loop_
_entity_poly.entity_id
_entity_poly.type
_entity_poly.pdbx_seq_one_letter_code
_entity_poly.pdbx_strand_id
1 'polypeptide(L)'
;MQKKLLVWLLPVLFGWQVVDSTEIPFELTAQEEYELTHTIYDQYFQTIPQNPNVFQTENLYSDEELTIAGGQLQPNQHFSITDVLVNSKKELVFQIDDKGYILASRHLLFDDVIVTETTVEQTYWTKKGFTLLTSPIANEATEIKNDLQPYQAVMVSKIMTTSLGDFAYVTDKGWIAVNNLSKTDNRVEAVQELLTNKYSKDTIGIYVKQLSTGQTAGVNQEKLFYSASIAKLPILYYVQEQLNAGYIDLTTKVKYTAESISFPGAYVAGGSGSLSKTPDNKDYSVEELINKTAKESDNVASNLLSYYVANKFDSNFYQVITAKTGSEWSMVTRETSAEIAGKMMEALYIQNGYVLESLLSTQFDNQRISKDISVPVAHKIGDADDVKHDVAIVYAGSPFVLSIFTDKSNYDEITQIANDIYRILK
;
A
#
# COMPACT_ATOMS: atom_id res chain seq x y z
N MET A 1 -13.00 28.84 36.02
CA MET A 1 -14.33 28.26 35.68
C MET A 1 -14.31 27.96 34.17
N GLN A 2 -14.09 26.73 33.82
CA GLN A 2 -14.10 26.27 32.41
C GLN A 2 -15.53 26.26 31.88
N LYS A 3 -15.83 27.07 30.89
CA LYS A 3 -17.08 26.94 30.13
C LYS A 3 -16.87 25.89 29.06
N LYS A 4 -17.28 24.63 29.35
CA LYS A 4 -17.44 23.60 28.32
C LYS A 4 -18.59 24.03 27.42
N LEU A 5 -18.28 24.29 26.16
CA LEU A 5 -19.30 24.46 25.13
C LEU A 5 -19.86 23.05 24.81
N LEU A 6 -21.00 22.71 25.41
CA LEU A 6 -21.71 21.48 25.11
C LEU A 6 -22.62 21.77 23.92
N VAL A 7 -22.21 21.33 22.73
CA VAL A 7 -23.08 21.35 21.55
C VAL A 7 -24.05 20.17 21.69
N TRP A 8 -25.29 20.44 22.03
CA TRP A 8 -26.37 19.48 21.98
C TRP A 8 -26.80 19.26 20.52
N LEU A 9 -26.40 18.16 19.91
CA LEU A 9 -27.03 17.65 18.71
C LEU A 9 -28.30 16.91 19.11
N LEU A 10 -29.46 17.55 18.88
CA LEU A 10 -30.76 16.89 18.92
C LEU A 10 -30.79 15.76 17.85
N PRO A 11 -31.19 14.53 18.19
CA PRO A 11 -31.40 13.52 17.18
C PRO A 11 -32.69 13.85 16.41
N VAL A 12 -32.53 14.29 15.18
CA VAL A 12 -33.63 14.27 14.22
C VAL A 12 -33.75 12.86 13.69
N LEU A 13 -34.71 12.12 14.21
CA LEU A 13 -35.19 10.86 13.64
C LEU A 13 -35.86 11.19 12.30
N PHE A 14 -35.16 10.99 11.18
CA PHE A 14 -35.75 10.67 9.87
C PHE A 14 -34.68 10.25 8.87
N GLY A 15 -34.79 9.01 8.41
CA GLY A 15 -34.23 8.53 7.14
C GLY A 15 -32.73 8.21 7.16
N TRP A 16 -32.41 6.97 7.03
CA TRP A 16 -31.07 6.48 6.68
C TRP A 16 -30.68 7.00 5.28
N GLN A 17 -30.04 8.14 5.25
CA GLN A 17 -29.19 8.50 4.12
C GLN A 17 -27.75 8.38 4.63
N VAL A 18 -26.98 7.50 4.00
CA VAL A 18 -25.52 7.52 4.12
C VAL A 18 -25.08 8.88 3.59
N VAL A 19 -24.76 9.79 4.48
CA VAL A 19 -24.06 11.01 4.09
C VAL A 19 -22.62 10.54 3.84
N ASP A 20 -22.23 10.47 2.60
CA ASP A 20 -20.82 10.44 2.24
C ASP A 20 -20.18 11.69 2.87
N SER A 21 -19.50 11.48 3.99
CA SER A 21 -18.66 12.53 4.56
C SER A 21 -17.43 12.64 3.66
N THR A 22 -17.50 13.51 2.66
CA THR A 22 -16.27 14.05 2.08
C THR A 22 -15.56 14.75 3.22
N GLU A 23 -14.52 14.15 3.77
CA GLU A 23 -13.58 14.86 4.63
C GLU A 23 -13.01 16.00 3.77
N ILE A 24 -13.49 17.21 4.01
CA ILE A 24 -12.86 18.40 3.47
C ILE A 24 -11.58 18.55 4.31
N PRO A 25 -10.39 18.42 3.72
CA PRO A 25 -9.16 18.64 4.45
C PRO A 25 -9.19 20.11 4.92
N PHE A 26 -9.32 20.29 6.21
CA PHE A 26 -9.25 21.59 6.84
C PHE A 26 -7.79 21.86 7.16
N GLU A 27 -7.09 22.53 6.24
CA GLU A 27 -5.71 22.95 6.44
C GLU A 27 -5.70 24.24 7.24
N LEU A 28 -5.30 24.14 8.51
CA LEU A 28 -5.00 25.30 9.34
C LEU A 28 -3.62 25.85 8.93
N THR A 29 -3.50 27.16 8.93
CA THR A 29 -2.19 27.81 8.89
C THR A 29 -1.44 27.54 10.21
N ALA A 30 -0.10 27.57 10.19
CA ALA A 30 0.70 27.40 11.40
C ALA A 30 0.32 28.37 12.52
N GLN A 31 -0.12 29.59 12.17
CA GLN A 31 -0.64 30.56 13.11
C GLN A 31 -1.96 30.12 13.74
N GLU A 32 -2.94 29.67 12.95
CA GLU A 32 -4.24 29.21 13.44
C GLU A 32 -4.09 27.98 14.32
N GLU A 33 -3.22 27.03 13.95
CA GLU A 33 -2.91 25.85 14.77
C GLU A 33 -2.27 26.25 16.10
N TYR A 34 -1.32 27.17 16.08
CA TYR A 34 -0.70 27.70 17.30
C TYR A 34 -1.70 28.43 18.20
N GLU A 35 -2.55 29.31 17.65
CA GLU A 35 -3.59 30.03 18.40
C GLU A 35 -4.65 29.10 19.00
N LEU A 36 -4.99 27.99 18.32
CA LEU A 36 -5.92 26.99 18.83
C LEU A 36 -5.31 26.11 19.94
N THR A 37 -4.02 25.83 19.88
CA THR A 37 -3.34 24.94 20.83
C THR A 37 -2.73 25.67 22.01
N HIS A 38 -2.45 26.98 21.88
CA HIS A 38 -1.86 27.83 22.90
C HIS A 38 -2.81 28.96 23.31
N THR A 39 -3.10 29.06 24.59
CA THR A 39 -3.89 30.18 25.10
C THR A 39 -3.01 31.44 25.15
N ILE A 40 -3.17 32.33 24.20
CA ILE A 40 -2.48 33.64 24.21
C ILE A 40 -3.19 34.57 25.19
N TYR A 41 -2.63 34.72 26.39
CA TYR A 41 -3.19 35.61 27.41
C TYR A 41 -2.73 37.06 27.25
N ASP A 42 -1.65 37.29 26.50
CA ASP A 42 -1.04 38.60 26.31
C ASP A 42 -0.58 38.76 24.86
N GLN A 43 -0.78 39.92 24.30
CA GLN A 43 -0.37 40.25 22.93
C GLN A 43 1.16 40.35 22.79
N TYR A 44 1.85 40.68 23.88
CA TYR A 44 3.30 40.88 23.88
C TYR A 44 4.03 39.81 24.67
N PHE A 45 5.27 39.56 24.30
CA PHE A 45 6.16 38.68 25.05
C PHE A 45 6.55 39.30 26.38
N GLN A 46 6.48 38.53 27.47
CA GLN A 46 6.99 38.91 28.77
C GLN A 46 8.47 38.58 28.96
N THR A 47 9.00 37.65 28.17
CA THR A 47 10.41 37.22 28.12
C THR A 47 10.85 37.10 26.67
N ILE A 48 12.14 37.28 26.43
CA ILE A 48 12.71 37.05 25.07
C ILE A 48 12.56 35.58 24.75
N PRO A 49 11.96 35.22 23.59
CA PRO A 49 11.93 33.86 23.07
C PRO A 49 13.33 33.30 22.91
N GLN A 50 13.54 32.04 23.33
CA GLN A 50 14.83 31.39 23.17
C GLN A 50 15.06 30.88 21.74
N ASN A 51 13.99 30.39 21.12
CA ASN A 51 14.00 29.88 19.75
C ASN A 51 12.94 30.64 18.93
N PRO A 52 13.16 31.94 18.65
CA PRO A 52 12.17 32.76 17.96
C PRO A 52 11.95 32.27 16.54
N ASN A 53 10.68 32.24 16.13
CA ASN A 53 10.26 31.91 14.78
C ASN A 53 9.07 32.79 14.37
N VAL A 54 8.80 32.88 13.07
CA VAL A 54 7.64 33.60 12.53
C VAL A 54 6.67 32.62 11.88
N PHE A 55 5.36 32.92 11.96
CA PHE A 55 4.32 32.08 11.35
C PHE A 55 4.33 32.15 9.81
N GLN A 56 4.61 33.32 9.30
CA GLN A 56 4.66 33.65 7.89
C GLN A 56 5.82 34.65 7.61
N THR A 57 6.03 35.01 6.35
CA THR A 57 6.99 36.06 6.02
C THR A 57 6.61 37.38 6.68
N GLU A 58 7.47 37.87 7.57
CA GLU A 58 7.25 39.12 8.28
C GLU A 58 8.23 40.19 7.85
N ASN A 59 7.76 41.45 7.81
CA ASN A 59 8.61 42.60 7.47
C ASN A 59 9.45 43.02 8.67
N LEU A 60 10.74 43.24 8.42
CA LEU A 60 11.62 43.95 9.34
C LEU A 60 11.66 45.43 9.00
N TYR A 61 11.98 46.24 10.01
CA TYR A 61 12.17 47.68 9.89
C TYR A 61 13.60 48.04 10.23
N SER A 62 14.13 49.07 9.60
CA SER A 62 15.50 49.56 9.87
C SER A 62 15.58 50.49 11.06
N ASP A 63 14.46 50.89 11.62
CA ASP A 63 14.33 51.78 12.78
C ASP A 63 13.42 51.15 13.85
N GLU A 64 13.65 51.49 15.12
CA GLU A 64 12.87 51.05 16.28
C GLU A 64 11.41 51.55 16.29
N GLU A 65 11.16 52.67 15.57
CA GLU A 65 9.83 53.26 15.42
C GLU A 65 8.95 52.47 14.40
N LEU A 66 9.51 51.44 13.73
CA LEU A 66 8.83 50.60 12.73
C LEU A 66 8.23 51.43 11.57
N THR A 67 8.97 52.44 11.11
CA THR A 67 8.53 53.37 10.06
C THR A 67 9.23 53.15 8.72
N ILE A 68 10.47 52.71 8.75
CA ILE A 68 11.30 52.53 7.56
C ILE A 68 11.42 51.03 7.24
N ALA A 69 10.88 50.63 6.09
CA ALA A 69 10.97 49.22 5.65
C ALA A 69 12.45 48.78 5.55
N GLY A 70 12.73 47.63 6.15
CA GLY A 70 14.04 46.95 6.13
C GLY A 70 14.00 45.67 5.32
N GLY A 71 14.44 44.56 5.92
CA GLY A 71 14.42 43.23 5.35
C GLY A 71 13.11 42.48 5.59
N GLN A 72 13.22 41.15 5.51
CA GLN A 72 12.13 40.24 5.85
C GLN A 72 12.66 39.04 6.63
N LEU A 73 11.87 38.51 7.54
CA LEU A 73 12.03 37.20 8.17
C LEU A 73 11.18 36.16 7.43
N GLN A 74 11.77 35.00 7.20
CA GLN A 74 11.04 33.86 6.65
C GLN A 74 10.76 32.82 7.75
N PRO A 75 9.66 32.09 7.71
CA PRO A 75 9.44 30.94 8.57
C PRO A 75 10.62 29.96 8.55
N ASN A 76 10.97 29.45 9.73
CA ASN A 76 12.07 28.51 9.93
C ASN A 76 13.48 29.03 9.55
N GLN A 77 13.61 30.33 9.38
CA GLN A 77 14.91 30.97 9.18
C GLN A 77 15.54 31.26 10.54
N HIS A 78 16.82 30.93 10.70
CA HIS A 78 17.57 31.25 11.92
C HIS A 78 17.72 32.77 12.11
N PHE A 79 17.33 33.26 13.27
CA PHE A 79 17.60 34.61 13.75
C PHE A 79 17.61 34.62 15.28
N SER A 80 18.26 35.63 15.87
CA SER A 80 18.28 35.83 17.32
C SER A 80 17.70 37.21 17.67
N ILE A 81 17.05 37.28 18.81
CA ILE A 81 16.61 38.55 19.39
C ILE A 81 17.73 39.04 20.28
N THR A 82 18.30 40.20 19.93
CA THR A 82 19.46 40.75 20.64
C THR A 82 19.08 41.78 21.67
N ASP A 83 17.95 42.47 21.51
CA ASP A 83 17.46 43.47 22.48
C ASP A 83 15.93 43.62 22.42
N VAL A 84 15.37 44.22 23.49
CA VAL A 84 13.95 44.60 23.62
C VAL A 84 13.86 46.07 23.92
N LEU A 85 13.22 46.80 23.04
CA LEU A 85 13.08 48.26 23.13
C LEU A 85 11.62 48.64 23.27
N VAL A 86 11.36 49.87 23.72
CA VAL A 86 10.03 50.48 23.73
C VAL A 86 10.09 51.70 22.82
N ASN A 87 9.32 51.68 21.74
CA ASN A 87 9.26 52.82 20.82
C ASN A 87 8.44 54.01 21.37
N SER A 88 8.42 55.10 20.61
CA SER A 88 7.68 56.34 21.03
C SER A 88 6.17 56.11 21.16
N LYS A 89 5.61 55.10 20.50
CA LYS A 89 4.20 54.67 20.59
C LYS A 89 3.93 53.79 21.80
N LYS A 90 4.95 53.50 22.62
CA LYS A 90 4.91 52.57 23.77
C LYS A 90 4.67 51.12 23.38
N GLU A 91 5.08 50.72 22.19
CA GLU A 91 5.05 49.35 21.73
C GLU A 91 6.38 48.68 22.04
N LEU A 92 6.33 47.39 22.44
CA LEU A 92 7.55 46.55 22.58
C LEU A 92 8.03 46.13 21.22
N VAL A 93 9.32 46.31 20.99
CA VAL A 93 10.00 46.05 19.72
C VAL A 93 11.23 45.15 19.97
N PHE A 94 11.36 44.07 19.21
CA PHE A 94 12.56 43.24 19.22
C PHE A 94 13.58 43.76 18.20
N GLN A 95 14.83 43.82 18.60
CA GLN A 95 15.96 43.93 17.70
C GLN A 95 16.38 42.56 17.26
N ILE A 96 16.49 42.33 15.95
CA ILE A 96 16.79 41.06 15.32
C ILE A 96 18.20 41.09 14.74
N ASP A 97 19.17 40.45 15.42
CA ASP A 97 20.59 40.47 15.02
C ASP A 97 20.99 41.86 14.54
N ASP A 98 21.74 41.94 13.41
CA ASP A 98 22.05 43.20 12.67
C ASP A 98 21.02 43.45 11.54
N LYS A 99 19.86 42.78 11.54
CA LYS A 99 18.92 42.80 10.41
C LYS A 99 17.81 43.84 10.53
N GLY A 100 17.53 44.34 11.75
CA GLY A 100 16.52 45.35 11.96
C GLY A 100 15.57 45.05 13.14
N TYR A 101 14.38 45.59 13.07
CA TYR A 101 13.44 45.60 14.17
C TYR A 101 12.09 45.03 13.75
N ILE A 102 11.38 44.39 14.70
CA ILE A 102 10.03 43.86 14.52
C ILE A 102 9.21 44.12 15.82
N LEU A 103 7.91 44.27 15.67
CA LEU A 103 7.01 44.37 16.84
C LEU A 103 7.10 43.07 17.66
N ALA A 104 7.28 43.16 18.97
CA ALA A 104 7.39 42.05 19.90
C ALA A 104 5.99 41.40 20.17
N SER A 105 5.29 41.04 19.12
CA SER A 105 3.92 40.55 19.16
C SER A 105 3.88 39.01 18.98
N ARG A 106 3.08 38.35 19.82
CA ARG A 106 2.79 36.91 19.71
C ARG A 106 1.94 36.53 18.49
N HIS A 107 1.39 37.53 17.78
CA HIS A 107 0.73 37.33 16.49
C HIS A 107 1.71 37.26 15.31
N LEU A 108 2.94 37.75 15.49
CA LEU A 108 3.98 37.75 14.46
C LEU A 108 5.02 36.67 14.72
N LEU A 109 5.39 36.49 15.99
CA LEU A 109 6.43 35.58 16.44
C LEU A 109 5.90 34.57 17.46
N PHE A 110 6.56 33.44 17.54
CA PHE A 110 6.37 32.45 18.61
C PHE A 110 7.74 31.92 19.08
N ASP A 111 7.76 31.30 20.24
CA ASP A 111 8.93 30.58 20.74
C ASP A 111 8.77 29.10 20.38
N ASP A 112 9.65 28.58 19.53
CA ASP A 112 9.63 27.15 19.15
C ASP A 112 10.27 26.33 20.27
N VAL A 113 9.43 25.67 21.05
CA VAL A 113 9.83 24.96 22.25
C VAL A 113 9.45 23.49 22.19
N ILE A 114 10.21 22.64 22.86
CA ILE A 114 9.83 21.25 23.09
C ILE A 114 8.74 21.21 24.18
N VAL A 115 7.55 20.80 23.77
CA VAL A 115 6.37 20.67 24.68
C VAL A 115 6.39 19.33 25.40
N THR A 116 6.68 18.25 24.67
CA THR A 116 6.78 16.90 25.22
C THR A 116 7.90 16.11 24.58
N GLU A 117 8.46 15.15 25.34
CA GLU A 117 9.37 14.15 24.85
C GLU A 117 8.89 12.76 25.26
N THR A 118 8.80 11.84 24.30
CA THR A 118 8.39 10.46 24.52
C THR A 118 9.44 9.52 23.96
N THR A 119 9.99 8.63 24.79
CA THR A 119 10.86 7.55 24.34
C THR A 119 10.01 6.46 23.70
N VAL A 120 10.43 6.01 22.52
CA VAL A 120 9.82 4.91 21.78
C VAL A 120 10.93 4.00 21.24
N GLU A 121 10.59 2.74 20.97
CA GLU A 121 11.49 1.82 20.26
C GLU A 121 10.64 1.13 19.20
N GLN A 122 10.46 1.79 18.08
CA GLN A 122 9.55 1.33 17.04
C GLN A 122 10.11 1.57 15.64
N THR A 123 9.89 0.59 14.76
CA THR A 123 10.18 0.75 13.33
C THR A 123 9.11 1.59 12.67
N TYR A 124 9.56 2.56 11.90
CA TYR A 124 8.77 3.36 10.98
C TYR A 124 9.33 3.21 9.57
N TRP A 125 8.59 3.66 8.58
CA TRP A 125 9.03 3.75 7.18
C TRP A 125 9.02 5.20 6.73
N THR A 126 10.08 5.63 6.06
CA THR A 126 10.14 6.97 5.47
C THR A 126 9.11 7.10 4.35
N LYS A 127 8.52 8.28 4.22
CA LYS A 127 7.71 8.65 3.05
C LYS A 127 8.55 9.39 2.02
N LYS A 128 8.02 9.54 0.81
CA LYS A 128 8.65 10.37 -0.22
C LYS A 128 8.67 11.85 0.20
N GLY A 129 9.77 12.54 -0.06
CA GLY A 129 9.91 13.96 0.24
C GLY A 129 10.24 14.29 1.70
N PHE A 130 10.63 13.30 2.52
CA PHE A 130 11.11 13.57 3.86
C PHE A 130 12.39 14.37 3.85
N THR A 131 12.59 15.20 4.89
CA THR A 131 13.84 15.89 5.17
C THR A 131 14.39 15.41 6.50
N LEU A 132 15.68 15.12 6.57
CA LEU A 132 16.38 14.78 7.80
C LEU A 132 17.04 16.03 8.37
N LEU A 133 16.78 16.32 9.65
CA LEU A 133 17.16 17.56 10.32
C LEU A 133 18.11 17.29 11.49
N THR A 134 18.97 18.27 11.80
CA THR A 134 19.87 18.22 12.97
C THR A 134 19.13 18.43 14.29
N SER A 135 18.03 19.18 14.29
CA SER A 135 17.23 19.52 15.48
C SER A 135 15.73 19.43 15.15
N PRO A 136 14.86 19.13 16.12
CA PRO A 136 13.43 19.25 15.97
C PRO A 136 12.95 20.71 16.09
N ILE A 137 13.80 21.60 16.61
CA ILE A 137 13.55 23.05 16.71
C ILE A 137 13.94 23.69 15.38
N ALA A 138 12.97 24.26 14.68
CA ALA A 138 13.12 24.73 13.32
C ALA A 138 14.21 25.80 13.16
N ASN A 139 14.31 26.73 14.12
CA ASN A 139 15.32 27.79 14.14
C ASN A 139 16.77 27.26 14.23
N GLU A 140 16.97 26.10 14.87
CA GLU A 140 18.27 25.43 15.03
C GLU A 140 18.51 24.35 13.96
N ALA A 141 17.47 23.99 13.21
CA ALA A 141 17.49 22.88 12.29
C ALA A 141 18.26 23.20 11.02
N THR A 142 19.15 22.30 10.64
CA THR A 142 19.76 22.28 9.33
C THR A 142 19.53 20.92 8.68
N GLU A 143 19.41 20.89 7.36
CA GLU A 143 19.24 19.64 6.64
C GLU A 143 20.51 18.79 6.69
N ILE A 144 20.37 17.53 7.04
CA ILE A 144 21.43 16.53 7.01
C ILE A 144 21.38 15.83 5.66
N LYS A 145 22.49 15.92 4.90
CA LYS A 145 22.68 15.05 3.72
C LYS A 145 22.89 13.61 4.18
N ASN A 146 22.09 12.72 3.70
CA ASN A 146 22.07 11.32 4.14
C ASN A 146 21.82 10.36 2.97
N ASP A 147 21.91 9.06 3.26
CA ASP A 147 21.72 7.95 2.31
C ASP A 147 20.36 7.26 2.44
N LEU A 148 19.49 7.75 3.34
CA LEU A 148 18.14 7.18 3.50
C LEU A 148 17.33 7.38 2.23
N GLN A 149 16.63 6.33 1.86
CA GLN A 149 15.73 6.33 0.70
C GLN A 149 14.28 6.45 1.16
N PRO A 150 13.38 6.97 0.31
CA PRO A 150 11.95 6.83 0.52
C PRO A 150 11.55 5.37 0.68
N TYR A 151 10.54 5.12 1.52
CA TYR A 151 9.99 3.78 1.79
C TYR A 151 10.97 2.82 2.49
N GLN A 152 11.98 3.37 3.14
CA GLN A 152 12.96 2.61 3.92
C GLN A 152 12.53 2.49 5.38
N ALA A 153 12.68 1.28 5.95
CA ALA A 153 12.49 1.06 7.37
C ALA A 153 13.57 1.77 8.19
N VAL A 154 13.18 2.50 9.24
CA VAL A 154 14.06 3.20 10.17
C VAL A 154 13.62 2.95 11.61
N MET A 155 14.59 2.90 12.52
CA MET A 155 14.30 2.80 13.96
C MET A 155 14.12 4.19 14.54
N VAL A 156 12.98 4.44 15.16
CA VAL A 156 12.70 5.67 15.91
C VAL A 156 12.87 5.40 17.38
N SER A 157 13.72 6.19 18.06
CA SER A 157 13.99 6.03 19.49
C SER A 157 13.29 7.04 20.38
N LYS A 158 12.86 8.17 19.83
CA LYS A 158 12.06 9.17 20.56
C LYS A 158 11.20 10.01 19.62
N ILE A 159 10.14 10.56 20.18
CA ILE A 159 9.28 11.55 19.51
C ILE A 159 9.24 12.79 20.40
N MET A 160 9.46 13.95 19.82
CA MET A 160 9.29 15.25 20.45
C MET A 160 8.17 16.02 19.78
N THR A 161 7.27 16.56 20.61
CA THR A 161 6.29 17.54 20.16
C THR A 161 6.87 18.94 20.38
N THR A 162 6.97 19.71 19.33
CA THR A 162 7.38 21.11 19.36
C THR A 162 6.18 22.02 19.10
N SER A 163 6.41 23.33 19.13
CA SER A 163 5.40 24.33 18.72
C SER A 163 4.94 24.16 17.27
N LEU A 164 5.71 23.48 16.42
CA LEU A 164 5.43 23.26 14.99
C LEU A 164 4.96 21.85 14.66
N GLY A 165 4.80 20.99 15.67
CA GLY A 165 4.33 19.62 15.48
C GLY A 165 5.30 18.55 15.98
N ASP A 166 5.06 17.32 15.57
CA ASP A 166 5.79 16.16 16.07
C ASP A 166 6.98 15.81 15.20
N PHE A 167 8.12 15.58 15.84
CA PHE A 167 9.36 15.13 15.21
C PHE A 167 9.84 13.83 15.83
N ALA A 168 10.24 12.89 15.00
CA ALA A 168 10.78 11.60 15.40
C ALA A 168 12.30 11.59 15.21
N TYR A 169 13.04 11.13 16.24
CA TYR A 169 14.48 10.91 16.14
C TYR A 169 14.75 9.53 15.56
N VAL A 170 15.26 9.51 14.34
CA VAL A 170 15.78 8.31 13.70
C VAL A 170 17.15 8.03 14.28
N THR A 171 17.31 6.86 14.91
CA THR A 171 18.52 6.47 15.66
C THR A 171 19.77 6.63 14.79
N ASP A 172 20.77 7.34 15.32
CA ASP A 172 22.07 7.65 14.69
C ASP A 172 21.98 8.43 13.37
N LYS A 173 20.83 9.01 13.04
CA LYS A 173 20.63 9.76 11.79
C LYS A 173 20.22 11.21 12.04
N GLY A 174 19.12 11.46 12.76
CA GLY A 174 18.59 12.80 12.99
C GLY A 174 17.08 12.82 13.11
N TRP A 175 16.48 13.97 12.91
CA TRP A 175 15.06 14.23 13.11
C TRP A 175 14.29 14.26 11.79
N ILE A 176 13.12 13.64 11.80
CA ILE A 176 12.16 13.66 10.69
C ILE A 176 10.79 14.07 11.26
N ALA A 177 10.07 14.96 10.60
CA ALA A 177 8.69 15.25 10.95
C ALA A 177 7.84 13.96 10.90
N VAL A 178 7.05 13.69 11.93
CA VAL A 178 6.29 12.43 12.07
C VAL A 178 5.33 12.20 10.90
N ASN A 179 4.77 13.25 10.31
CA ASN A 179 3.91 13.15 9.12
C ASN A 179 4.64 12.59 7.88
N ASN A 180 5.97 12.67 7.84
CA ASN A 180 6.83 12.08 6.81
C ASN A 180 7.25 10.63 7.12
N LEU A 181 6.66 10.02 8.14
CA LEU A 181 6.86 8.64 8.51
C LEU A 181 5.54 7.87 8.45
N SER A 182 5.62 6.58 8.16
CA SER A 182 4.52 5.63 8.25
C SER A 182 4.78 4.64 9.38
N LYS A 183 3.76 4.32 10.17
CA LYS A 183 3.83 3.25 11.20
C LYS A 183 3.74 1.85 10.60
N THR A 184 3.26 1.75 9.36
CA THR A 184 3.13 0.50 8.62
C THR A 184 4.08 0.49 7.43
N ASP A 185 4.49 -0.69 7.00
CA ASP A 185 5.29 -0.87 5.79
C ASP A 185 4.56 -0.26 4.58
N ASN A 186 5.16 0.77 3.99
CA ASN A 186 4.58 1.53 2.89
C ASN A 186 5.30 1.28 1.55
N ARG A 187 6.09 0.21 1.42
CA ARG A 187 6.82 -0.10 0.18
C ARG A 187 5.89 -0.35 -1.01
N VAL A 188 4.63 -0.68 -0.77
CA VAL A 188 3.60 -0.80 -1.82
C VAL A 188 3.37 0.53 -2.55
N GLU A 189 3.56 1.67 -1.91
CA GLU A 189 3.52 2.98 -2.57
C GLU A 189 4.65 3.12 -3.62
N ALA A 190 5.86 2.64 -3.29
CA ALA A 190 6.97 2.58 -4.25
C ALA A 190 6.67 1.65 -5.43
N VAL A 191 5.99 0.52 -5.17
CA VAL A 191 5.50 -0.36 -6.24
C VAL A 191 4.51 0.38 -7.12
N GLN A 192 3.55 1.13 -6.56
CA GLN A 192 2.60 1.90 -7.34
C GLN A 192 3.30 2.95 -8.23
N GLU A 193 4.31 3.65 -7.70
CA GLU A 193 5.11 4.58 -8.51
C GLU A 193 5.84 3.88 -9.66
N LEU A 194 6.47 2.73 -9.37
CA LEU A 194 7.13 1.92 -10.40
C LEU A 194 6.15 1.51 -11.50
N LEU A 195 4.98 0.98 -11.13
CA LEU A 195 3.99 0.51 -12.09
C LEU A 195 3.46 1.64 -12.96
N THR A 196 3.12 2.77 -12.36
CA THR A 196 2.62 3.95 -13.08
C THR A 196 3.64 4.50 -14.08
N ASN A 197 4.91 4.57 -13.68
CA ASN A 197 5.95 5.17 -14.50
C ASN A 197 6.47 4.25 -15.61
N LYS A 198 6.45 2.93 -15.39
CA LYS A 198 7.13 1.99 -16.30
C LYS A 198 6.21 1.01 -17.02
N TYR A 199 5.09 0.63 -16.41
CA TYR A 199 4.26 -0.50 -16.87
C TYR A 199 2.81 -0.16 -17.21
N SER A 200 2.43 1.12 -17.27
CA SER A 200 1.06 1.58 -17.56
C SER A 200 0.69 1.48 -19.06
N LYS A 201 0.90 0.32 -19.67
CA LYS A 201 0.50 0.02 -21.04
C LYS A 201 -0.89 -0.64 -21.04
N ASP A 202 -1.73 -0.33 -22.01
CA ASP A 202 -3.07 -0.95 -22.15
C ASP A 202 -3.06 -2.47 -22.36
N THR A 203 -1.93 -3.02 -22.79
CA THR A 203 -1.76 -4.47 -22.98
C THR A 203 -1.34 -5.21 -21.73
N ILE A 204 -1.17 -4.53 -20.59
CA ILE A 204 -0.70 -5.09 -19.32
C ILE A 204 -1.69 -4.74 -18.22
N GLY A 205 -2.10 -5.74 -17.45
CA GLY A 205 -2.84 -5.61 -16.20
C GLY A 205 -2.02 -6.21 -15.06
N ILE A 206 -1.78 -5.43 -14.00
CA ILE A 206 -1.00 -5.87 -12.84
C ILE A 206 -1.78 -5.57 -11.56
N TYR A 207 -1.79 -6.53 -10.65
CA TYR A 207 -2.28 -6.36 -9.29
C TYR A 207 -1.25 -6.93 -8.31
N VAL A 208 -0.94 -6.13 -7.30
CA VAL A 208 -0.03 -6.48 -6.20
C VAL A 208 -0.76 -6.24 -4.89
N LYS A 209 -0.64 -7.17 -3.94
CA LYS A 209 -1.14 -6.99 -2.57
C LYS A 209 -0.13 -7.52 -1.57
N GLN A 210 0.35 -6.68 -0.69
CA GLN A 210 1.16 -7.10 0.45
C GLN A 210 0.24 -7.70 1.52
N LEU A 211 0.46 -8.97 1.87
CA LEU A 211 -0.48 -9.73 2.71
C LEU A 211 -0.45 -9.30 4.18
N SER A 212 0.67 -8.79 4.67
CA SER A 212 0.82 -8.34 6.06
C SER A 212 0.12 -7.02 6.36
N THR A 213 0.06 -6.09 5.38
CA THR A 213 -0.54 -4.76 5.54
C THR A 213 -1.90 -4.64 4.86
N GLY A 214 -2.20 -5.54 3.91
CA GLY A 214 -3.37 -5.45 3.05
C GLY A 214 -3.29 -4.36 1.96
N GLN A 215 -2.19 -3.60 1.90
CA GLN A 215 -2.00 -2.55 0.89
C GLN A 215 -1.88 -3.12 -0.51
N THR A 216 -2.41 -2.40 -1.49
CA THR A 216 -2.45 -2.81 -2.89
C THR A 216 -1.82 -1.77 -3.81
N ALA A 217 -1.26 -2.24 -4.93
CA ALA A 217 -0.82 -1.42 -6.04
C ALA A 217 -1.21 -2.09 -7.36
N GLY A 218 -1.43 -1.32 -8.41
CA GLY A 218 -1.77 -1.89 -9.70
C GLY A 218 -1.86 -0.89 -10.84
N VAL A 219 -1.87 -1.43 -12.04
CA VAL A 219 -2.19 -0.71 -13.27
C VAL A 219 -3.11 -1.58 -14.11
N ASN A 220 -4.15 -1.00 -14.68
CA ASN A 220 -5.18 -1.72 -15.44
C ASN A 220 -5.67 -2.99 -14.73
N GLN A 221 -5.65 -3.00 -13.41
CA GLN A 221 -5.87 -4.19 -12.58
C GLN A 221 -7.28 -4.78 -12.76
N GLU A 222 -8.26 -3.94 -13.10
CA GLU A 222 -9.65 -4.33 -13.34
C GLU A 222 -9.96 -4.64 -14.81
N LYS A 223 -8.99 -4.39 -15.72
CA LYS A 223 -9.17 -4.67 -17.15
C LYS A 223 -9.34 -6.17 -17.37
N LEU A 224 -10.34 -6.51 -18.16
CA LEU A 224 -10.64 -7.91 -18.51
C LEU A 224 -9.71 -8.41 -19.61
N PHE A 225 -9.20 -9.62 -19.41
CA PHE A 225 -8.40 -10.40 -20.34
C PHE A 225 -8.97 -11.81 -20.44
N TYR A 226 -8.78 -12.47 -21.56
CA TYR A 226 -8.95 -13.92 -21.65
C TYR A 226 -7.88 -14.60 -20.78
N SER A 227 -8.30 -15.26 -19.72
CA SER A 227 -7.39 -15.73 -18.67
C SER A 227 -6.65 -17.04 -18.98
N ALA A 228 -6.95 -17.68 -20.09
CA ALA A 228 -6.37 -18.99 -20.44
C ALA A 228 -6.43 -19.97 -19.25
N SER A 229 -5.30 -20.55 -18.86
CA SER A 229 -5.22 -21.50 -17.74
C SER A 229 -5.21 -20.87 -16.34
N ILE A 230 -5.22 -19.54 -16.20
CA ILE A 230 -5.46 -18.92 -14.88
C ILE A 230 -6.86 -19.28 -14.35
N ALA A 231 -7.84 -19.50 -15.23
CA ALA A 231 -9.18 -19.97 -14.84
C ALA A 231 -9.18 -21.37 -14.16
N LYS A 232 -8.04 -22.03 -14.01
CA LYS A 232 -7.90 -23.23 -13.18
C LYS A 232 -7.75 -22.92 -11.69
N LEU A 233 -7.41 -21.67 -11.31
CA LEU A 233 -7.35 -21.25 -9.90
C LEU A 233 -8.69 -21.41 -9.17
N PRO A 234 -9.82 -20.91 -9.67
CA PRO A 234 -11.12 -21.14 -9.03
C PRO A 234 -11.50 -22.63 -8.94
N ILE A 235 -11.12 -23.45 -9.93
CA ILE A 235 -11.33 -24.90 -9.87
C ILE A 235 -10.55 -25.51 -8.70
N LEU A 236 -9.24 -25.21 -8.64
CA LEU A 236 -8.34 -25.69 -7.59
C LEU A 236 -8.78 -25.21 -6.20
N TYR A 237 -9.20 -23.92 -6.07
CA TYR A 237 -9.74 -23.39 -4.84
C TYR A 237 -10.96 -24.20 -4.37
N TYR A 238 -11.94 -24.41 -5.26
CA TYR A 238 -13.15 -25.15 -4.94
C TYR A 238 -12.87 -26.61 -4.55
N VAL A 239 -11.91 -27.25 -5.24
CA VAL A 239 -11.47 -28.63 -4.89
C VAL A 239 -10.91 -28.67 -3.48
N GLN A 240 -10.05 -27.70 -3.09
CA GLN A 240 -9.52 -27.64 -1.73
C GLN A 240 -10.63 -27.37 -0.70
N GLU A 241 -11.65 -26.56 -1.05
CA GLU A 241 -12.83 -26.34 -0.21
C GLU A 241 -13.58 -27.66 0.07
N GLN A 242 -13.77 -28.51 -0.96
CA GLN A 242 -14.41 -29.80 -0.82
C GLN A 242 -13.57 -30.79 0.00
N LEU A 243 -12.23 -30.74 -0.13
CA LEU A 243 -11.29 -31.49 0.72
C LEU A 243 -11.41 -31.07 2.19
N ASN A 244 -11.38 -29.76 2.46
CA ASN A 244 -11.49 -29.19 3.82
C ASN A 244 -12.85 -29.51 4.47
N ALA A 245 -13.92 -29.57 3.68
CA ALA A 245 -15.26 -29.94 4.14
C ALA A 245 -15.43 -31.45 4.33
N GLY A 246 -14.48 -32.27 3.90
CA GLY A 246 -14.55 -33.73 3.99
C GLY A 246 -15.55 -34.37 3.03
N TYR A 247 -15.99 -33.65 1.99
CA TYR A 247 -16.85 -34.22 0.94
C TYR A 247 -16.09 -35.11 -0.03
N ILE A 248 -14.82 -34.88 -0.17
CA ILE A 248 -13.87 -35.71 -0.93
C ILE A 248 -12.57 -35.84 -0.13
N ASP A 249 -11.72 -36.78 -0.49
CA ASP A 249 -10.34 -36.91 -0.04
C ASP A 249 -9.39 -37.07 -1.23
N LEU A 250 -8.09 -37.00 -0.97
CA LEU A 250 -7.06 -37.10 -2.00
C LEU A 250 -7.08 -38.45 -2.75
N THR A 251 -7.56 -39.51 -2.11
CA THR A 251 -7.66 -40.86 -2.66
C THR A 251 -8.95 -41.10 -3.44
N THR A 252 -9.92 -40.19 -3.33
CA THR A 252 -11.18 -40.25 -4.10
C THR A 252 -10.88 -40.38 -5.59
N LYS A 253 -11.51 -41.36 -6.23
CA LYS A 253 -11.27 -41.65 -7.64
C LYS A 253 -12.42 -41.20 -8.52
N VAL A 254 -12.05 -40.66 -9.68
CA VAL A 254 -13.01 -40.20 -10.70
C VAL A 254 -12.62 -40.81 -12.06
N LYS A 255 -13.62 -41.18 -12.86
CA LYS A 255 -13.43 -41.91 -14.11
C LYS A 255 -13.26 -40.94 -15.29
N TYR A 256 -12.29 -41.18 -16.14
CA TYR A 256 -12.10 -40.41 -17.37
C TYR A 256 -13.01 -40.95 -18.48
N THR A 257 -14.15 -40.28 -18.68
CA THR A 257 -15.14 -40.61 -19.71
C THR A 257 -15.27 -39.52 -20.76
N ALA A 258 -15.98 -39.77 -21.85
CA ALA A 258 -16.21 -38.78 -22.89
C ALA A 258 -17.00 -37.56 -22.37
N GLU A 259 -17.97 -37.78 -21.47
CA GLU A 259 -18.79 -36.75 -20.88
C GLU A 259 -17.97 -35.81 -19.98
N SER A 260 -16.92 -36.34 -19.33
CA SER A 260 -16.08 -35.56 -18.41
C SER A 260 -15.17 -34.51 -19.09
N ILE A 261 -15.15 -34.51 -20.42
CA ILE A 261 -14.43 -33.52 -21.24
C ILE A 261 -15.32 -32.79 -22.25
N SER A 262 -16.64 -33.00 -22.19
CA SER A 262 -17.61 -32.47 -23.16
C SER A 262 -18.79 -31.80 -22.44
N PHE A 263 -18.54 -30.70 -21.71
CA PHE A 263 -19.52 -29.89 -21.01
C PHE A 263 -19.20 -28.40 -21.20
N PRO A 264 -20.16 -27.48 -21.00
CA PRO A 264 -19.90 -26.05 -21.10
C PRO A 264 -18.78 -25.61 -20.18
N GLY A 265 -17.75 -24.92 -20.69
CA GLY A 265 -16.58 -24.50 -19.94
C GLY A 265 -15.45 -25.56 -19.81
N ALA A 266 -15.59 -26.76 -20.42
CA ALA A 266 -14.47 -27.71 -20.52
C ALA A 266 -13.31 -27.15 -21.34
N TYR A 267 -12.07 -27.47 -20.91
CA TYR A 267 -10.87 -27.19 -21.70
C TYR A 267 -10.75 -28.18 -22.86
N VAL A 268 -10.14 -27.72 -23.97
CA VAL A 268 -9.83 -28.61 -25.10
C VAL A 268 -8.84 -29.65 -24.64
N ALA A 269 -9.20 -30.92 -24.71
CA ALA A 269 -8.38 -32.04 -24.23
C ALA A 269 -7.00 -32.11 -24.92
N GLY A 270 -6.91 -31.75 -26.20
CA GLY A 270 -5.66 -31.68 -26.98
C GLY A 270 -4.66 -30.62 -26.55
N GLY A 271 -5.01 -29.73 -25.59
CA GLY A 271 -4.13 -28.66 -25.09
C GLY A 271 -3.09 -29.16 -24.08
N SER A 272 -2.74 -28.28 -23.09
CA SER A 272 -1.67 -28.53 -22.11
C SER A 272 -1.89 -29.80 -21.27
N GLY A 273 -0.79 -30.35 -20.77
CA GLY A 273 -0.74 -31.47 -19.82
C GLY A 273 -0.39 -32.82 -20.44
N SER A 274 -0.20 -33.81 -19.59
CA SER A 274 0.34 -35.14 -19.94
C SER A 274 -0.70 -36.26 -19.91
N LEU A 275 -1.92 -36.03 -19.41
CA LEU A 275 -2.97 -37.03 -19.45
C LEU A 275 -3.39 -37.37 -20.88
N SER A 276 -3.91 -38.58 -21.10
CA SER A 276 -4.42 -39.02 -22.39
C SER A 276 -5.38 -37.96 -22.96
N LYS A 277 -5.23 -37.66 -24.26
CA LYS A 277 -6.08 -36.68 -24.94
C LYS A 277 -7.44 -37.29 -25.37
N THR A 278 -7.54 -38.61 -25.25
CA THR A 278 -8.77 -39.38 -25.50
C THR A 278 -9.18 -40.11 -24.24
N PRO A 279 -10.51 -40.19 -23.94
CA PRO A 279 -11.02 -40.91 -22.80
C PRO A 279 -10.53 -42.37 -22.78
N ASP A 280 -9.97 -42.81 -21.66
CA ASP A 280 -9.39 -44.11 -21.47
C ASP A 280 -10.17 -45.00 -20.49
N ASN A 281 -11.26 -44.48 -19.92
CA ASN A 281 -12.10 -45.12 -18.92
C ASN A 281 -11.38 -45.58 -17.64
N LYS A 282 -10.15 -45.05 -17.37
CA LYS A 282 -9.44 -45.28 -16.12
C LYS A 282 -9.91 -44.38 -15.02
N ASP A 283 -9.63 -44.78 -13.80
CA ASP A 283 -9.87 -44.00 -12.60
C ASP A 283 -8.59 -43.24 -12.22
N TYR A 284 -8.73 -41.95 -11.92
CA TYR A 284 -7.67 -41.05 -11.48
C TYR A 284 -7.99 -40.53 -10.09
N SER A 285 -7.01 -40.44 -9.19
CA SER A 285 -7.23 -39.87 -7.85
C SER A 285 -7.32 -38.35 -7.91
N VAL A 286 -8.03 -37.77 -6.96
CA VAL A 286 -8.08 -36.31 -6.80
C VAL A 286 -6.70 -35.74 -6.61
N GLU A 287 -5.82 -36.42 -5.84
CA GLU A 287 -4.43 -36.05 -5.66
C GLU A 287 -3.68 -35.92 -7.00
N GLU A 288 -3.75 -36.95 -7.84
CA GLU A 288 -3.11 -36.94 -9.15
C GLU A 288 -3.64 -35.80 -10.03
N LEU A 289 -4.96 -35.57 -10.03
CA LEU A 289 -5.58 -34.53 -10.82
C LEU A 289 -5.22 -33.11 -10.34
N ILE A 290 -5.12 -32.89 -9.03
CA ILE A 290 -4.62 -31.62 -8.47
C ILE A 290 -3.18 -31.38 -8.94
N ASN A 291 -2.29 -32.37 -8.77
CA ASN A 291 -0.89 -32.24 -9.18
C ASN A 291 -0.75 -31.93 -10.66
N LYS A 292 -1.48 -32.64 -11.54
CA LYS A 292 -1.43 -32.37 -12.98
C LYS A 292 -2.01 -31.01 -13.36
N THR A 293 -3.11 -30.59 -12.72
CA THR A 293 -3.70 -29.27 -12.95
C THR A 293 -2.77 -28.14 -12.50
N ALA A 294 -2.18 -28.26 -11.32
CA ALA A 294 -1.29 -27.25 -10.75
C ALA A 294 0.07 -27.21 -11.45
N LYS A 295 0.75 -28.38 -11.55
CA LYS A 295 2.16 -28.46 -11.97
C LYS A 295 2.36 -28.45 -13.47
N GLU A 296 1.43 -29.08 -14.23
CA GLU A 296 1.52 -29.23 -15.69
C GLU A 296 0.51 -28.37 -16.44
N SER A 297 -0.39 -27.70 -15.69
CA SER A 297 -1.53 -27.01 -16.27
C SER A 297 -2.40 -27.93 -17.15
N ASP A 298 -2.55 -29.22 -16.76
CA ASP A 298 -3.22 -30.24 -17.56
C ASP A 298 -4.72 -29.92 -17.74
N ASN A 299 -5.16 -29.90 -19.00
CA ASN A 299 -6.52 -29.58 -19.38
C ASN A 299 -7.50 -30.71 -19.02
N VAL A 300 -7.09 -31.96 -19.23
CA VAL A 300 -7.92 -33.14 -18.94
C VAL A 300 -8.12 -33.29 -17.43
N ALA A 301 -7.05 -33.17 -16.65
CA ALA A 301 -7.13 -33.18 -15.19
C ALA A 301 -8.07 -32.09 -14.67
N SER A 302 -7.95 -30.87 -15.21
CA SER A 302 -8.84 -29.76 -14.86
C SER A 302 -10.29 -30.06 -15.20
N ASN A 303 -10.56 -30.68 -16.35
CA ASN A 303 -11.92 -31.07 -16.76
C ASN A 303 -12.52 -32.13 -15.82
N LEU A 304 -11.74 -33.14 -15.44
CA LEU A 304 -12.19 -34.16 -14.50
C LEU A 304 -12.56 -33.54 -13.12
N LEU A 305 -11.71 -32.67 -12.59
CA LEU A 305 -12.01 -31.94 -11.35
C LEU A 305 -13.27 -31.07 -11.51
N SER A 306 -13.40 -30.39 -12.63
CA SER A 306 -14.57 -29.55 -12.91
C SER A 306 -15.87 -30.35 -13.06
N TYR A 307 -15.78 -31.49 -13.72
CA TYR A 307 -16.95 -32.34 -13.96
C TYR A 307 -17.48 -32.98 -12.69
N TYR A 308 -16.60 -33.61 -11.90
CA TYR A 308 -16.97 -34.42 -10.75
C TYR A 308 -17.02 -33.65 -9.44
N VAL A 309 -16.10 -32.71 -9.22
CA VAL A 309 -15.98 -31.98 -7.96
C VAL A 309 -16.70 -30.63 -8.00
N ALA A 310 -16.47 -29.84 -9.07
CA ALA A 310 -17.15 -28.55 -9.26
C ALA A 310 -18.52 -28.68 -9.98
N ASN A 311 -19.04 -29.90 -10.11
CA ASN A 311 -20.36 -30.22 -10.68
C ASN A 311 -20.64 -29.43 -11.98
N LYS A 312 -19.67 -29.39 -12.88
CA LYS A 312 -19.75 -28.66 -14.18
C LYS A 312 -20.01 -27.16 -14.00
N PHE A 313 -19.51 -26.60 -12.91
CA PHE A 313 -19.69 -25.18 -12.55
C PHE A 313 -21.14 -24.81 -12.22
N ASP A 314 -21.71 -25.51 -11.26
CA ASP A 314 -23.06 -25.22 -10.79
C ASP A 314 -23.16 -23.86 -10.05
N SER A 315 -24.34 -23.48 -9.63
CA SER A 315 -24.58 -22.22 -8.92
C SER A 315 -23.81 -22.11 -7.61
N ASN A 316 -23.59 -23.24 -6.91
CA ASN A 316 -22.83 -23.24 -5.68
C ASN A 316 -21.35 -22.93 -5.93
N PHE A 317 -20.76 -23.48 -7.00
CA PHE A 317 -19.41 -23.14 -7.43
C PHE A 317 -19.27 -21.63 -7.65
N TYR A 318 -20.17 -21.02 -8.46
CA TYR A 318 -20.10 -19.58 -8.74
C TYR A 318 -20.33 -18.72 -7.49
N GLN A 319 -21.24 -19.11 -6.59
CA GLN A 319 -21.44 -18.40 -5.32
C GLN A 319 -20.18 -18.39 -4.46
N VAL A 320 -19.50 -19.54 -4.32
CA VAL A 320 -18.25 -19.65 -3.56
C VAL A 320 -17.15 -18.79 -4.18
N ILE A 321 -16.97 -18.86 -5.50
CA ILE A 321 -15.94 -18.08 -6.19
C ILE A 321 -16.20 -16.58 -6.09
N THR A 322 -17.43 -16.14 -6.35
CA THR A 322 -17.82 -14.73 -6.25
C THR A 322 -17.65 -14.18 -4.82
N ALA A 323 -17.95 -14.97 -3.81
CA ALA A 323 -17.74 -14.56 -2.41
C ALA A 323 -16.26 -14.29 -2.07
N LYS A 324 -15.31 -14.91 -2.77
CA LYS A 324 -13.87 -14.73 -2.55
C LYS A 324 -13.26 -13.62 -3.40
N THR A 325 -13.75 -13.45 -4.60
CA THR A 325 -13.20 -12.48 -5.57
C THR A 325 -13.93 -11.15 -5.58
N GLY A 326 -15.16 -11.12 -5.07
CA GLY A 326 -16.06 -9.98 -5.16
C GLY A 326 -16.70 -9.80 -6.54
N SER A 327 -16.42 -10.70 -7.50
CA SER A 327 -16.91 -10.62 -8.88
C SER A 327 -17.17 -12.01 -9.45
N GLU A 328 -18.11 -12.10 -10.36
CA GLU A 328 -18.37 -13.33 -11.11
C GLU A 328 -17.20 -13.62 -12.06
N TRP A 329 -16.77 -14.87 -12.12
CA TRP A 329 -15.76 -15.34 -13.06
C TRP A 329 -16.31 -16.48 -13.91
N SER A 330 -16.73 -16.14 -15.13
CA SER A 330 -17.32 -17.12 -16.06
C SER A 330 -16.28 -18.17 -16.49
N MET A 331 -16.57 -19.42 -16.22
CA MET A 331 -15.73 -20.55 -16.68
C MET A 331 -15.90 -20.84 -18.17
N VAL A 332 -16.93 -20.28 -18.81
CA VAL A 332 -17.19 -20.43 -20.25
C VAL A 332 -16.40 -19.43 -21.08
N THR A 333 -16.52 -18.14 -20.79
CA THR A 333 -15.74 -17.09 -21.50
C THR A 333 -14.32 -16.99 -21.00
N ARG A 334 -14.06 -17.33 -19.73
CA ARG A 334 -12.79 -17.23 -19.03
C ARG A 334 -12.19 -15.82 -19.07
N GLU A 335 -13.06 -14.82 -19.11
CA GLU A 335 -12.63 -13.44 -18.95
C GLU A 335 -12.51 -13.09 -17.46
N THR A 336 -11.39 -12.47 -17.09
CA THR A 336 -11.12 -11.99 -15.75
C THR A 336 -10.08 -10.89 -15.77
N SER A 337 -9.84 -10.26 -14.62
CA SER A 337 -8.83 -9.24 -14.44
C SER A 337 -7.67 -9.72 -13.56
N ALA A 338 -6.57 -8.98 -13.59
CA ALA A 338 -5.43 -9.23 -12.71
C ALA A 338 -5.84 -9.16 -11.23
N GLU A 339 -6.73 -8.26 -10.87
CA GLU A 339 -7.24 -8.12 -9.49
C GLU A 339 -8.08 -9.32 -9.06
N ILE A 340 -9.04 -9.73 -9.86
CA ILE A 340 -9.90 -10.90 -9.56
C ILE A 340 -9.06 -12.17 -9.39
N ALA A 341 -8.10 -12.39 -10.30
CA ALA A 341 -7.19 -13.53 -10.23
C ALA A 341 -6.24 -13.45 -9.03
N GLY A 342 -5.76 -12.26 -8.68
CA GLY A 342 -4.96 -12.02 -7.48
C GLY A 342 -5.73 -12.30 -6.20
N LYS A 343 -6.99 -11.84 -6.09
CA LYS A 343 -7.88 -12.17 -4.97
C LYS A 343 -8.15 -13.66 -4.85
N MET A 344 -8.27 -14.39 -5.96
CA MET A 344 -8.42 -15.85 -5.95
C MET A 344 -7.14 -16.54 -5.44
N MET A 345 -5.96 -16.06 -5.83
CA MET A 345 -4.70 -16.59 -5.32
C MET A 345 -4.51 -16.26 -3.82
N GLU A 346 -4.92 -15.09 -3.36
CA GLU A 346 -4.98 -14.76 -1.94
C GLU A 346 -5.92 -15.70 -1.18
N ALA A 347 -7.08 -16.00 -1.75
CA ALA A 347 -8.03 -16.95 -1.14
C ALA A 347 -7.42 -18.34 -0.99
N LEU A 348 -6.66 -18.82 -1.99
CA LEU A 348 -5.89 -20.07 -1.91
C LEU A 348 -4.82 -20.02 -0.82
N TYR A 349 -4.12 -18.90 -0.68
CA TYR A 349 -3.12 -18.70 0.37
C TYR A 349 -3.76 -18.77 1.78
N ILE A 350 -4.90 -18.09 1.97
CA ILE A 350 -5.64 -18.09 3.25
C ILE A 350 -6.21 -19.48 3.56
N GLN A 351 -6.75 -20.15 2.53
CA GLN A 351 -7.32 -21.49 2.65
C GLN A 351 -6.25 -22.51 3.04
N ASN A 352 -5.02 -22.32 2.52
CA ASN A 352 -3.90 -23.22 2.70
C ASN A 352 -4.20 -24.65 2.23
N GLY A 353 -3.26 -25.58 2.33
CA GLY A 353 -3.49 -27.01 2.08
C GLY A 353 -2.82 -27.51 0.79
N TYR A 354 -3.20 -28.74 0.41
CA TYR A 354 -2.50 -29.52 -0.62
C TYR A 354 -2.44 -28.83 -1.99
N VAL A 355 -3.48 -28.07 -2.37
CA VAL A 355 -3.48 -27.31 -3.63
C VAL A 355 -2.41 -26.24 -3.63
N LEU A 356 -2.30 -25.45 -2.56
CA LEU A 356 -1.27 -24.41 -2.47
C LEU A 356 0.15 -25.01 -2.49
N GLU A 357 0.35 -26.12 -1.78
CA GLU A 357 1.62 -26.87 -1.81
C GLU A 357 1.97 -27.35 -3.22
N SER A 358 0.97 -27.81 -3.99
CA SER A 358 1.17 -28.26 -5.37
C SER A 358 1.56 -27.13 -6.33
N LEU A 359 1.23 -25.87 -6.01
CA LEU A 359 1.60 -24.67 -6.79
C LEU A 359 3.02 -24.15 -6.48
N LEU A 360 3.69 -24.66 -5.42
CA LEU A 360 5.07 -24.28 -5.04
C LEU A 360 6.15 -24.93 -5.90
N SER A 361 5.82 -25.94 -6.71
CA SER A 361 6.78 -26.63 -7.55
C SER A 361 6.10 -27.07 -8.85
N THR A 362 6.27 -26.30 -9.89
CA THR A 362 5.64 -26.50 -11.19
C THR A 362 6.68 -26.70 -12.30
N GLN A 363 6.23 -27.15 -13.46
CA GLN A 363 7.11 -27.24 -14.65
C GLN A 363 7.49 -25.86 -15.22
N PHE A 364 6.95 -24.78 -14.65
CA PHE A 364 7.07 -23.41 -15.16
C PHE A 364 7.93 -22.51 -14.28
N ASP A 365 8.56 -23.03 -13.23
CA ASP A 365 9.33 -22.27 -12.24
C ASP A 365 10.54 -21.53 -12.81
N ASN A 366 11.03 -21.94 -14.00
CA ASN A 366 12.15 -21.33 -14.70
C ASN A 366 11.75 -20.21 -15.67
N GLN A 367 10.53 -19.68 -15.58
CA GLN A 367 10.01 -18.64 -16.45
C GLN A 367 9.02 -17.75 -15.70
N ARG A 368 8.69 -16.57 -16.27
CA ARG A 368 7.70 -15.61 -15.74
C ARG A 368 8.06 -15.13 -14.31
N ILE A 369 7.07 -15.14 -13.37
CA ILE A 369 7.25 -14.57 -12.02
C ILE A 369 8.36 -15.28 -11.25
N SER A 370 8.39 -16.60 -11.26
CA SER A 370 9.29 -17.37 -10.40
C SER A 370 10.76 -17.39 -10.86
N LYS A 371 11.05 -17.10 -12.14
CA LYS A 371 12.34 -17.35 -12.81
C LYS A 371 13.57 -16.86 -12.03
N ASP A 372 13.56 -15.63 -11.54
CA ASP A 372 14.74 -15.02 -10.90
C ASP A 372 14.45 -14.59 -9.44
N ILE A 373 13.37 -15.08 -8.84
CA ILE A 373 13.00 -14.83 -7.45
C ILE A 373 13.63 -15.92 -6.58
N SER A 374 14.37 -15.49 -5.55
CA SER A 374 15.18 -16.37 -4.71
C SER A 374 14.42 -17.02 -3.54
N VAL A 375 13.16 -16.66 -3.35
CA VAL A 375 12.28 -17.23 -2.31
C VAL A 375 11.23 -18.16 -2.96
N PRO A 376 10.55 -19.01 -2.18
CA PRO A 376 9.47 -19.85 -2.71
C PRO A 376 8.38 -19.00 -3.38
N VAL A 377 7.85 -19.50 -4.48
CA VAL A 377 6.76 -18.89 -5.25
C VAL A 377 5.71 -19.95 -5.54
N ALA A 378 4.51 -19.79 -5.03
CA ALA A 378 3.38 -20.60 -5.44
C ALA A 378 2.68 -19.89 -6.59
N HIS A 379 2.64 -20.49 -7.79
CA HIS A 379 2.13 -19.78 -8.95
C HIS A 379 1.34 -20.64 -9.93
N LYS A 380 0.52 -19.97 -10.74
CA LYS A 380 -0.24 -20.57 -11.84
C LYS A 380 -0.09 -19.71 -13.08
N ILE A 381 0.34 -20.37 -14.17
CA ILE A 381 0.48 -19.73 -15.46
C ILE A 381 -0.80 -19.79 -16.30
N GLY A 382 -0.97 -18.80 -17.19
CA GLY A 382 -1.92 -18.81 -18.29
C GLY A 382 -1.21 -18.55 -19.61
N ASP A 383 -1.48 -19.40 -20.62
CA ASP A 383 -0.85 -19.31 -21.92
C ASP A 383 -1.84 -19.69 -23.03
N ALA A 384 -2.06 -18.81 -23.96
CA ALA A 384 -2.81 -19.07 -25.18
C ALA A 384 -2.47 -17.97 -26.21
N ASP A 385 -2.17 -18.36 -27.46
CA ASP A 385 -1.88 -17.45 -28.56
C ASP A 385 -1.06 -16.21 -28.12
N ASP A 386 -1.70 -15.03 -28.14
CA ASP A 386 -1.07 -13.75 -27.81
C ASP A 386 -1.04 -13.45 -26.30
N VAL A 387 -1.80 -14.17 -25.47
CA VAL A 387 -1.87 -13.89 -24.02
C VAL A 387 -0.88 -14.72 -23.22
N LYS A 388 -0.17 -14.06 -22.31
CA LYS A 388 0.77 -14.65 -21.36
C LYS A 388 0.49 -14.10 -19.98
N HIS A 389 0.21 -14.98 -19.02
CA HIS A 389 -0.16 -14.56 -17.66
C HIS A 389 0.61 -15.37 -16.64
N ASP A 390 0.71 -14.80 -15.42
CA ASP A 390 1.15 -15.52 -14.25
C ASP A 390 0.55 -14.87 -12.98
N VAL A 391 0.10 -15.71 -12.04
CA VAL A 391 -0.50 -15.26 -10.76
C VAL A 391 0.16 -16.04 -9.64
N ALA A 392 0.69 -15.32 -8.65
CA ALA A 392 1.57 -15.92 -7.65
C ALA A 392 1.37 -15.40 -6.24
N ILE A 393 1.73 -16.23 -5.25
CA ILE A 393 2.19 -15.81 -3.92
C ILE A 393 3.71 -15.87 -3.91
N VAL A 394 4.34 -14.74 -3.61
CA VAL A 394 5.79 -14.66 -3.41
C VAL A 394 6.05 -14.63 -1.91
N TYR A 395 6.79 -15.62 -1.38
CA TYR A 395 7.07 -15.77 0.06
C TYR A 395 8.31 -14.97 0.48
N ALA A 396 8.31 -13.66 0.19
CA ALA A 396 9.31 -12.72 0.70
C ALA A 396 9.19 -12.55 2.23
N GLY A 397 10.05 -11.75 2.85
CA GLY A 397 9.99 -11.44 4.28
C GLY A 397 8.60 -10.90 4.71
N SER A 398 7.93 -10.16 3.84
CA SER A 398 6.49 -9.88 3.88
C SER A 398 5.87 -10.49 2.62
N PRO A 399 5.14 -11.62 2.72
CA PRO A 399 4.55 -12.27 1.57
C PRO A 399 3.57 -11.36 0.82
N PHE A 400 3.53 -11.51 -0.50
CA PHE A 400 2.64 -10.72 -1.34
C PHE A 400 2.06 -11.51 -2.51
N VAL A 401 0.85 -11.11 -2.92
CA VAL A 401 0.22 -11.53 -4.18
C VAL A 401 0.81 -10.71 -5.31
N LEU A 402 1.13 -11.38 -6.42
CA LEU A 402 1.49 -10.75 -7.67
C LEU A 402 0.71 -11.41 -8.81
N SER A 403 -0.12 -10.64 -9.49
CA SER A 403 -0.92 -11.07 -10.63
C SER A 403 -0.58 -10.22 -11.85
N ILE A 404 -0.09 -10.86 -12.91
CA ILE A 404 0.33 -10.19 -14.15
C ILE A 404 -0.41 -10.81 -15.34
N PHE A 405 -1.19 -9.98 -16.02
CA PHE A 405 -1.91 -10.30 -17.24
C PHE A 405 -1.34 -9.51 -18.40
N THR A 406 -1.11 -10.17 -19.53
CA THR A 406 -0.55 -9.49 -20.70
C THR A 406 -1.22 -9.94 -21.98
N ASP A 407 -1.31 -9.03 -22.96
CA ASP A 407 -1.71 -9.29 -24.35
C ASP A 407 -0.52 -8.91 -25.24
N LYS A 408 -0.17 -9.78 -26.20
CA LYS A 408 0.96 -9.61 -27.13
C LYS A 408 2.30 -9.34 -26.46
N SER A 409 2.58 -10.07 -25.36
CA SER A 409 3.82 -9.98 -24.58
C SER A 409 4.55 -11.33 -24.57
N ASN A 410 5.66 -11.38 -23.84
CA ASN A 410 6.49 -12.56 -23.67
C ASN A 410 6.80 -12.86 -22.19
N TYR A 411 7.40 -14.00 -21.91
CA TYR A 411 7.70 -14.42 -20.55
C TYR A 411 8.75 -13.53 -19.87
N ASP A 412 9.71 -12.99 -20.63
CA ASP A 412 10.78 -12.16 -20.09
C ASP A 412 10.24 -10.80 -19.60
N GLU A 413 9.20 -10.23 -20.26
CA GLU A 413 8.54 -9.02 -19.77
C GLU A 413 7.86 -9.27 -18.40
N ILE A 414 7.19 -10.43 -18.23
CA ILE A 414 6.60 -10.82 -16.94
C ILE A 414 7.70 -10.99 -15.88
N THR A 415 8.81 -11.65 -16.24
CA THR A 415 9.97 -11.82 -15.36
C THR A 415 10.55 -10.47 -14.94
N GLN A 416 10.68 -9.52 -15.85
CA GLN A 416 11.19 -8.18 -15.55
C GLN A 416 10.26 -7.42 -14.58
N ILE A 417 8.95 -7.45 -14.83
CA ILE A 417 7.95 -6.84 -13.95
C ILE A 417 8.06 -7.44 -12.54
N ALA A 418 8.09 -8.78 -12.46
CA ALA A 418 8.18 -9.50 -11.19
C ALA A 418 9.44 -9.15 -10.41
N ASN A 419 10.59 -9.11 -11.08
CA ASN A 419 11.87 -8.77 -10.46
C ASN A 419 11.94 -7.33 -9.96
N ASP A 420 11.38 -6.39 -10.71
CA ASP A 420 11.35 -4.99 -10.30
C ASP A 420 10.48 -4.79 -9.05
N ILE A 421 9.32 -5.47 -8.98
CA ILE A 421 8.44 -5.45 -7.80
C ILE A 421 9.11 -6.17 -6.62
N TYR A 422 9.69 -7.35 -6.85
CA TYR A 422 10.36 -8.14 -5.82
C TYR A 422 11.51 -7.39 -5.16
N ARG A 423 12.31 -6.63 -5.92
CA ARG A 423 13.40 -5.80 -5.37
C ARG A 423 12.92 -4.77 -4.36
N ILE A 424 11.69 -4.29 -4.50
CA ILE A 424 11.08 -3.32 -3.57
C ILE A 424 10.53 -4.03 -2.32
N LEU A 425 9.87 -5.19 -2.51
CA LEU A 425 9.11 -5.86 -1.44
C LEU A 425 9.89 -6.94 -0.66
N LYS A 426 11.08 -7.36 -1.16
CA LYS A 426 11.91 -8.38 -0.49
C LYS A 426 12.48 -7.94 0.86
#